data_ee15c56d1446f809673798900035b12b
#
_entry.id   ee15c56d1446f809673798900035b12b
#
_cell.length_a   1.000
_cell.length_b   1.000
_cell.length_c   1.000
_cell.angle_alpha   90.00
_cell.angle_beta   90.00
_cell.angle_gamma   90.00
#
_symmetry.space_group_name_H-M   'P 1'
#
loop_
_entity.id
_entity.type
_entity.pdbx_description
1 polymer ?
#
loop_
_entity_poly.entity_id
_entity_poly.type
_entity_poly.pdbx_seq_one_letter_code
_entity_poly.pdbx_strand_id
1 'polypeptide(L)'
;MRKISRRNFLLASGAVTISAALSACGGSSSSTGAASSAAASSAASDAPAAQGKVLNIWCWNDEFQGRFNNYYPEVASIAEDKSTTTLKDGTVVKWTINANENNNYQNKLDEALLNQDSAADDDKVDIFLIEADYALKYVDSDYALDVKADIGLTDADLAGQYQYTKDIVSVDGSQRGTTWQATPGLFAYRRSIAKEVLGTDDPTEVQSHLSDWDKFNEVAAQAYAKGYKMLSGFDDAYRTFSNNVDAPWVDGTTVKVDPNIMKWVDQTKEYTDKGYNNKSSLWDSQWAA
;
A
#
# COMPACT_ATOMS: atom_id res chain seq x y z
N MET A 1 -14.36 -14.07 -8.56
CA MET A 1 -12.90 -14.38 -8.34
C MET A 1 -12.78 -15.23 -7.09
N ARG A 2 -11.84 -16.19 -7.03
CA ARG A 2 -11.61 -16.95 -5.79
C ARG A 2 -10.78 -16.07 -4.85
N LYS A 3 -11.22 -15.92 -3.60
CA LYS A 3 -10.45 -15.24 -2.55
C LYS A 3 -9.06 -15.88 -2.42
N ILE A 4 -8.04 -15.07 -2.23
CA ILE A 4 -6.69 -15.54 -1.94
C ILE A 4 -6.73 -16.18 -0.55
N SER A 5 -6.65 -17.51 -0.47
CA SER A 5 -6.55 -18.21 0.80
C SER A 5 -5.18 -17.95 1.46
N ARG A 6 -5.07 -18.14 2.78
CA ARG A 6 -3.79 -18.03 3.52
C ARG A 6 -2.62 -18.75 2.83
N ARG A 7 -2.88 -19.89 2.21
CA ARG A 7 -1.88 -20.67 1.46
C ARG A 7 -1.45 -19.96 0.18
N ASN A 8 -2.38 -19.33 -0.54
CA ASN A 8 -2.09 -18.59 -1.77
C ASN A 8 -1.44 -17.24 -1.47
N PHE A 9 -1.76 -16.62 -0.32
CA PHE A 9 -1.10 -15.42 0.17
C PHE A 9 0.41 -15.64 0.36
N LEU A 10 0.81 -16.76 0.98
CA LEU A 10 2.22 -17.16 1.12
C LEU A 10 2.95 -17.31 -0.21
N LEU A 11 2.27 -17.85 -1.23
CA LEU A 11 2.85 -18.01 -2.56
C LEU A 11 3.02 -16.67 -3.30
N ALA A 12 2.14 -15.69 -3.03
CA ALA A 12 2.22 -14.35 -3.60
C ALA A 12 3.30 -13.50 -2.93
N SER A 13 3.64 -13.78 -1.67
CA SER A 13 4.62 -13.02 -0.87
C SER A 13 6.09 -13.32 -1.19
N GLY A 14 6.38 -14.18 -2.17
CA GLY A 14 7.75 -14.53 -2.58
C GLY A 14 8.54 -15.18 -1.42
N ALA A 15 8.58 -16.50 -1.39
CA ALA A 15 9.12 -17.29 -0.31
C ALA A 15 10.49 -16.82 0.20
N VAL A 16 10.51 -16.19 1.37
CA VAL A 16 11.72 -16.11 2.18
C VAL A 16 11.94 -17.49 2.78
N THR A 17 12.89 -18.25 2.25
CA THR A 17 13.28 -19.54 2.82
C THR A 17 13.95 -19.33 4.18
N ILE A 18 13.20 -19.44 5.24
CA ILE A 18 13.75 -19.58 6.59
C ILE A 18 14.10 -21.04 6.78
N SER A 19 15.39 -21.36 6.70
CA SER A 19 15.92 -22.68 7.08
C SER A 19 15.91 -22.78 8.61
N ALA A 20 14.81 -23.25 9.19
CA ALA A 20 14.78 -23.62 10.60
C ALA A 20 15.35 -25.03 10.76
N ALA A 21 16.55 -25.11 11.33
CA ALA A 21 17.14 -26.38 11.78
C ALA A 21 16.34 -26.90 12.99
N LEU A 22 15.53 -27.95 12.76
CA LEU A 22 14.88 -28.70 13.84
C LEU A 22 15.90 -29.65 14.45
N SER A 23 16.36 -29.33 15.65
CA SER A 23 17.04 -30.31 16.54
C SER A 23 15.99 -31.11 17.31
N ALA A 24 15.89 -32.37 16.96
CA ALA A 24 15.07 -33.32 17.66
C ALA A 24 15.77 -33.74 18.99
N CYS A 25 15.04 -33.70 20.12
CA CYS A 25 15.34 -34.55 21.26
C CYS A 25 14.03 -35.08 21.82
N GLY A 26 13.95 -36.39 21.82
CA GLY A 26 12.79 -37.16 22.27
C GLY A 26 12.73 -37.33 23.80
N GLY A 27 11.58 -37.80 24.23
CA GLY A 27 11.33 -38.25 25.62
C GLY A 27 9.90 -38.63 25.80
N SER A 28 9.64 -39.94 25.78
CA SER A 28 8.37 -40.60 26.09
C SER A 28 8.04 -40.52 27.59
N SER A 29 6.76 -40.42 27.94
CA SER A 29 6.12 -41.37 28.83
C SER A 29 4.64 -41.09 29.07
N SER A 30 3.92 -42.15 29.06
CA SER A 30 2.50 -42.40 29.22
C SER A 30 1.95 -42.08 30.61
N SER A 31 0.67 -41.72 30.72
CA SER A 31 -0.30 -42.48 31.55
C SER A 31 -1.74 -41.94 31.45
N THR A 32 -2.62 -42.87 31.32
CA THR A 32 -4.07 -42.94 31.35
C THR A 32 -4.75 -42.27 32.56
N GLY A 33 -5.96 -41.75 32.33
CA GLY A 33 -6.92 -41.43 33.38
C GLY A 33 -8.21 -40.85 32.83
N ALA A 34 -9.21 -41.72 32.60
CA ALA A 34 -10.58 -41.34 32.28
C ALA A 34 -11.35 -40.95 33.56
N ALA A 35 -12.14 -39.88 33.47
CA ALA A 35 -13.35 -39.74 34.31
C ALA A 35 -14.33 -38.79 33.62
N SER A 36 -15.50 -39.34 33.35
CA SER A 36 -16.71 -38.68 32.92
C SER A 36 -17.34 -37.85 34.03
N SER A 37 -17.93 -36.70 33.75
CA SER A 37 -19.26 -36.37 34.27
C SER A 37 -19.79 -35.00 33.83
N ALA A 38 -21.03 -35.07 33.35
CA ALA A 38 -22.12 -34.13 33.53
C ALA A 38 -22.05 -32.73 32.83
N ALA A 39 -22.94 -32.64 31.85
CA ALA A 39 -23.43 -31.42 31.28
C ALA A 39 -24.10 -30.51 32.32
N ALA A 40 -23.66 -29.28 32.39
CA ALA A 40 -24.44 -28.15 32.87
C ALA A 40 -24.49 -27.12 31.77
N SER A 41 -25.64 -27.02 31.11
CA SER A 41 -25.94 -25.93 30.20
C SER A 41 -26.12 -24.65 31.05
N SER A 42 -25.10 -23.81 31.10
CA SER A 42 -25.27 -22.42 31.48
C SER A 42 -25.36 -21.62 30.19
N ALA A 43 -26.51 -20.99 29.98
CA ALA A 43 -26.68 -19.94 29.00
C ALA A 43 -25.65 -18.85 29.31
N ALA A 44 -24.58 -18.80 28.50
CA ALA A 44 -23.68 -17.67 28.49
C ALA A 44 -24.47 -16.52 27.85
N SER A 45 -24.77 -15.49 28.64
CA SER A 45 -25.14 -14.20 28.13
C SER A 45 -23.97 -13.71 27.28
N ASP A 46 -24.22 -13.44 25.99
CA ASP A 46 -23.30 -12.69 25.13
C ASP A 46 -23.14 -11.28 25.71
N ALA A 47 -22.26 -11.13 26.69
CA ALA A 47 -21.65 -9.84 26.95
C ALA A 47 -20.64 -9.62 25.80
N PRO A 48 -20.65 -8.43 25.16
CA PRO A 48 -19.62 -8.12 24.18
C PRO A 48 -18.26 -8.37 24.83
N ALA A 49 -17.40 -9.14 24.16
CA ALA A 49 -16.02 -9.30 24.59
C ALA A 49 -15.47 -7.90 24.85
N ALA A 50 -14.86 -7.70 26.04
CA ALA A 50 -14.24 -6.43 26.36
C ALA A 50 -13.26 -6.10 25.22
N GLN A 51 -13.56 -5.07 24.44
CA GLN A 51 -12.67 -4.61 23.38
C GLN A 51 -11.34 -4.28 24.03
N GLY A 52 -10.26 -4.85 23.51
CA GLY A 52 -8.90 -4.49 23.90
C GLY A 52 -8.73 -2.99 23.79
N LYS A 53 -8.08 -2.39 24.76
CA LYS A 53 -7.81 -0.94 24.75
C LYS A 53 -6.57 -0.57 23.97
N VAL A 54 -6.04 -1.46 23.16
CA VAL A 54 -4.89 -1.25 22.29
C VAL A 54 -5.33 -1.36 20.83
N LEU A 55 -4.92 -0.39 20.01
CA LEU A 55 -5.15 -0.34 18.58
C LEU A 55 -3.79 -0.28 17.88
N ASN A 56 -3.37 -1.36 17.23
CA ASN A 56 -2.10 -1.44 16.51
C ASN A 56 -2.26 -0.96 15.07
N ILE A 57 -1.56 0.12 14.72
CA ILE A 57 -1.56 0.68 13.36
C ILE A 57 -0.18 0.50 12.73
N TRP A 58 -0.15 -0.13 11.55
CA TRP A 58 1.05 -0.40 10.79
C TRP A 58 1.22 0.57 9.63
N CYS A 59 2.38 1.24 9.55
CA CYS A 59 2.73 2.25 8.56
C CYS A 59 4.14 2.00 8.01
N TRP A 60 4.44 2.57 6.82
CA TRP A 60 5.81 2.58 6.28
C TRP A 60 6.61 3.84 6.67
N ASN A 61 5.95 4.87 7.14
CA ASN A 61 6.56 6.10 7.66
C ASN A 61 5.65 6.75 8.71
N ASP A 62 6.05 7.90 9.22
CA ASP A 62 5.33 8.63 10.27
C ASP A 62 4.30 9.65 9.73
N GLU A 63 4.05 9.70 8.43
CA GLU A 63 3.13 10.69 7.85
C GLU A 63 1.71 10.51 8.36
N PHE A 64 1.17 9.28 8.29
CA PHE A 64 -0.18 8.99 8.79
C PHE A 64 -0.29 9.22 10.29
N GLN A 65 0.71 8.78 11.07
CA GLN A 65 0.80 9.04 12.50
C GLN A 65 0.77 10.54 12.80
N GLY A 66 1.55 11.33 12.07
CA GLY A 66 1.59 12.79 12.23
C GLY A 66 0.24 13.44 11.96
N ARG A 67 -0.44 13.01 10.89
CA ARG A 67 -1.80 13.50 10.58
C ARG A 67 -2.81 13.09 11.64
N PHE A 68 -2.79 11.83 12.06
CA PHE A 68 -3.64 11.33 13.13
C PHE A 68 -3.44 12.16 14.41
N ASN A 69 -2.20 12.30 14.86
CA ASN A 69 -1.87 13.02 16.09
C ASN A 69 -2.23 14.49 16.07
N ASN A 70 -2.19 15.13 14.91
CA ASN A 70 -2.50 16.56 14.78
C ASN A 70 -3.97 16.87 14.55
N TYR A 71 -4.74 15.95 13.96
CA TYR A 71 -6.08 16.26 13.48
C TYR A 71 -7.19 15.37 14.07
N TYR A 72 -6.86 14.20 14.65
CA TYR A 72 -7.90 13.37 15.26
C TYR A 72 -8.30 13.97 16.61
N PRO A 73 -9.58 14.38 16.75
CA PRO A 73 -10.03 15.19 17.89
C PRO A 73 -10.02 14.43 19.23
N GLU A 74 -9.94 13.09 19.20
CA GLU A 74 -9.95 12.26 20.40
C GLU A 74 -8.54 12.00 20.96
N VAL A 75 -7.47 12.55 20.37
CA VAL A 75 -6.12 12.46 20.91
C VAL A 75 -6.05 13.20 22.25
N ALA A 76 -5.64 12.50 23.31
CA ALA A 76 -5.43 13.04 24.66
C ALA A 76 -3.95 13.33 24.93
N SER A 77 -3.05 12.39 24.56
CA SER A 77 -1.61 12.56 24.75
C SER A 77 -0.81 11.73 23.75
N ILE A 78 0.43 12.13 23.55
CA ILE A 78 1.38 11.44 22.66
C ILE A 78 2.62 11.12 23.52
N ALA A 79 3.13 9.89 23.46
CA ALA A 79 4.36 9.52 24.12
C ALA A 79 5.56 10.34 23.60
N GLU A 80 6.56 10.60 24.43
CA GLU A 80 7.71 11.41 24.07
C GLU A 80 8.50 10.81 22.88
N ASP A 81 8.62 9.48 22.84
CA ASP A 81 9.25 8.72 21.76
C ASP A 81 8.32 8.50 20.55
N LYS A 82 7.08 9.00 20.61
CA LYS A 82 6.03 8.84 19.62
C LYS A 82 5.61 7.39 19.33
N SER A 83 6.01 6.43 20.14
CA SER A 83 5.66 5.02 19.94
C SER A 83 4.15 4.76 20.13
N THR A 84 3.49 5.58 20.96
CA THR A 84 2.07 5.46 21.25
C THR A 84 1.34 6.80 21.31
N THR A 85 0.04 6.74 21.06
CA THR A 85 -0.90 7.86 21.23
C THR A 85 -2.05 7.38 22.11
N THR A 86 -2.36 8.10 23.17
CA THR A 86 -3.49 7.78 24.06
C THR A 86 -4.69 8.62 23.66
N LEU A 87 -5.86 8.00 23.52
CA LEU A 87 -7.13 8.66 23.25
C LEU A 87 -7.84 9.03 24.55
N LYS A 88 -8.83 9.91 24.45
CA LYS A 88 -9.62 10.41 25.59
C LYS A 88 -10.39 9.31 26.34
N ASP A 89 -10.78 8.24 25.66
CA ASP A 89 -11.45 7.09 26.24
C ASP A 89 -10.50 6.08 26.90
N GLY A 90 -9.19 6.35 26.83
CA GLY A 90 -8.12 5.51 27.36
C GLY A 90 -7.59 4.46 26.38
N THR A 91 -8.07 4.43 25.15
CA THR A 91 -7.50 3.59 24.09
C THR A 91 -6.06 4.00 23.79
N VAL A 92 -5.16 3.05 23.68
CA VAL A 92 -3.75 3.25 23.33
C VAL A 92 -3.55 2.85 21.86
N VAL A 93 -3.27 3.82 21.02
CA VAL A 93 -2.84 3.58 19.63
C VAL A 93 -1.34 3.30 19.65
N LYS A 94 -0.96 2.10 19.23
CA LYS A 94 0.44 1.65 19.11
C LYS A 94 0.87 1.75 17.64
N TRP A 95 1.96 2.44 17.38
CA TRP A 95 2.46 2.68 16.02
C TRP A 95 3.59 1.72 15.68
N THR A 96 3.39 0.92 14.63
CA THR A 96 4.43 0.04 14.08
C THR A 96 4.86 0.58 12.73
N ILE A 97 6.04 1.21 12.71
CA ILE A 97 6.58 1.85 11.51
C ILE A 97 7.74 1.02 10.96
N ASN A 98 7.58 0.54 9.73
CA ASN A 98 8.61 -0.20 8.99
C ASN A 98 8.84 0.50 7.66
N ALA A 99 10.04 1.02 7.41
CA ALA A 99 10.36 1.68 6.14
C ALA A 99 10.11 0.76 4.94
N ASN A 100 9.65 1.34 3.82
CA ASN A 100 9.26 0.57 2.63
C ASN A 100 10.45 0.18 1.72
N GLU A 101 11.67 0.55 2.07
CA GLU A 101 12.87 0.20 1.31
C GLU A 101 12.97 -1.31 1.09
N ASN A 102 13.22 -1.74 -0.16
CA ASN A 102 13.33 -3.14 -0.55
C ASN A 102 12.11 -4.00 -0.14
N ASN A 103 10.92 -3.43 -0.17
CA ASN A 103 9.65 -4.05 0.25
C ASN A 103 9.64 -4.48 1.74
N ASN A 104 10.50 -3.90 2.59
CA ASN A 104 10.60 -4.31 3.98
C ASN A 104 9.27 -4.16 4.73
N TYR A 105 8.52 -3.06 4.52
CA TYR A 105 7.19 -2.90 5.13
C TYR A 105 6.25 -4.04 4.75
N GLN A 106 6.13 -4.36 3.45
CA GLN A 106 5.24 -5.41 2.97
C GLN A 106 5.65 -6.78 3.53
N ASN A 107 6.97 -7.09 3.54
CA ASN A 107 7.47 -8.35 4.06
C ASN A 107 7.16 -8.52 5.55
N LYS A 108 7.32 -7.46 6.34
CA LYS A 108 7.00 -7.45 7.77
C LYS A 108 5.50 -7.55 8.04
N LEU A 109 4.69 -6.86 7.24
CA LEU A 109 3.24 -6.94 7.33
C LEU A 109 2.75 -8.35 6.98
N ASP A 110 3.28 -8.97 5.93
CA ASP A 110 2.97 -10.35 5.56
C ASP A 110 3.25 -11.32 6.71
N GLU A 111 4.42 -11.20 7.33
CA GLU A 111 4.81 -12.02 8.49
C GLU A 111 3.84 -11.83 9.67
N ALA A 112 3.48 -10.59 9.99
CA ALA A 112 2.57 -10.28 11.07
C ALA A 112 1.15 -10.82 10.80
N LEU A 113 0.61 -10.61 9.60
CA LEU A 113 -0.72 -11.09 9.24
C LEU A 113 -0.80 -12.62 9.21
N LEU A 114 0.27 -13.30 8.78
CA LEU A 114 0.33 -14.76 8.82
C LEU A 114 0.31 -15.34 10.25
N ASN A 115 0.82 -14.58 11.20
CA ASN A 115 0.85 -14.95 12.62
C ASN A 115 -0.32 -14.36 13.42
N GLN A 116 -1.25 -13.66 12.77
CA GLN A 116 -2.36 -12.91 13.39
C GLN A 116 -3.17 -13.76 14.38
N ASP A 117 -3.50 -15.00 14.01
CA ASP A 117 -4.33 -15.89 14.84
C ASP A 117 -3.62 -16.34 16.13
N SER A 118 -2.29 -16.37 16.13
CA SER A 118 -1.47 -16.81 17.27
C SER A 118 -0.89 -15.66 18.08
N ALA A 119 -1.01 -14.43 17.60
CA ALA A 119 -0.56 -13.24 18.31
C ALA A 119 -1.41 -12.99 19.56
N ALA A 120 -0.80 -12.42 20.61
CA ALA A 120 -1.56 -11.88 21.72
C ALA A 120 -2.48 -10.74 21.26
N ASP A 121 -3.61 -10.52 21.90
CA ASP A 121 -4.61 -9.55 21.42
C ASP A 121 -4.01 -8.14 21.26
N ASP A 122 -3.17 -7.70 22.17
CA ASP A 122 -2.50 -6.40 22.11
C ASP A 122 -1.35 -6.31 21.08
N ASP A 123 -1.02 -7.42 20.40
CA ASP A 123 0.03 -7.48 19.37
C ASP A 123 -0.53 -7.79 17.97
N LYS A 124 -1.84 -7.98 17.85
CA LYS A 124 -2.52 -8.17 16.57
C LYS A 124 -2.44 -6.89 15.73
N VAL A 125 -2.39 -7.04 14.42
CA VAL A 125 -2.52 -5.93 13.48
C VAL A 125 -3.99 -5.55 13.36
N ASP A 126 -4.38 -4.35 13.79
CA ASP A 126 -5.76 -3.89 13.70
C ASP A 126 -6.00 -3.04 12.46
N ILE A 127 -5.06 -2.15 12.15
CA ILE A 127 -5.09 -1.31 10.95
C ILE A 127 -3.72 -1.36 10.28
N PHE A 128 -3.71 -1.50 8.99
CA PHE A 128 -2.49 -1.41 8.20
C PHE A 128 -2.69 -0.54 6.96
N LEU A 129 -1.67 0.24 6.61
CA LEU A 129 -1.68 1.06 5.41
C LEU A 129 -1.28 0.22 4.19
N ILE A 130 -1.88 0.54 3.05
CA ILE A 130 -1.53 -0.05 1.76
C ILE A 130 -1.47 1.03 0.68
N GLU A 131 -0.60 0.87 -0.28
CA GLU A 131 -0.56 1.70 -1.48
C GLU A 131 -1.34 1.03 -2.63
N ALA A 132 -1.85 1.84 -3.54
CA ALA A 132 -2.62 1.38 -4.70
C ALA A 132 -1.90 0.27 -5.50
N ASP A 133 -0.58 0.31 -5.56
CA ASP A 133 0.25 -0.60 -6.36
C ASP A 133 0.15 -2.06 -5.93
N TYR A 134 -0.06 -2.28 -4.64
CA TYR A 134 -0.16 -3.63 -4.09
C TYR A 134 -1.45 -3.86 -3.26
N ALA A 135 -2.41 -2.93 -3.35
CA ALA A 135 -3.65 -3.01 -2.58
C ALA A 135 -4.38 -4.34 -2.80
N LEU A 136 -4.48 -4.82 -4.05
CA LEU A 136 -5.21 -6.04 -4.39
C LEU A 136 -4.70 -7.27 -3.62
N LYS A 137 -3.41 -7.36 -3.35
CA LYS A 137 -2.82 -8.44 -2.55
C LYS A 137 -3.49 -8.60 -1.19
N TYR A 138 -3.79 -7.49 -0.54
CA TYR A 138 -4.36 -7.48 0.81
C TYR A 138 -5.89 -7.44 0.80
N VAL A 139 -6.50 -6.63 -0.06
CA VAL A 139 -7.97 -6.51 -0.09
C VAL A 139 -8.67 -7.77 -0.62
N ASP A 140 -7.98 -8.59 -1.43
CA ASP A 140 -8.46 -9.91 -1.87
C ASP A 140 -7.97 -11.05 -0.95
N SER A 141 -7.70 -10.76 0.31
CA SER A 141 -7.27 -11.72 1.32
C SER A 141 -8.27 -11.84 2.47
N ASP A 142 -8.10 -12.88 3.30
CA ASP A 142 -8.91 -13.07 4.49
C ASP A 142 -8.51 -12.15 5.66
N TYR A 143 -7.48 -11.30 5.48
CA TYR A 143 -7.02 -10.36 6.51
C TYR A 143 -7.68 -8.99 6.43
N ALA A 144 -8.28 -8.62 5.29
CA ALA A 144 -8.97 -7.36 5.13
C ALA A 144 -10.48 -7.54 5.37
N LEU A 145 -11.01 -6.84 6.37
CA LEU A 145 -12.42 -6.87 6.73
C LEU A 145 -13.25 -5.97 5.81
N ASP A 146 -14.53 -6.31 5.62
CA ASP A 146 -15.49 -5.44 4.96
C ASP A 146 -15.81 -4.24 5.87
N VAL A 147 -15.57 -3.02 5.36
CA VAL A 147 -15.74 -1.81 6.20
C VAL A 147 -17.19 -1.54 6.58
N LYS A 148 -18.16 -2.09 5.84
CA LYS A 148 -19.59 -1.96 6.16
C LYS A 148 -20.08 -3.14 6.98
N ALA A 149 -19.86 -4.36 6.52
CA ALA A 149 -20.41 -5.56 7.13
C ALA A 149 -19.73 -5.92 8.46
N ASP A 150 -18.40 -5.77 8.53
CA ASP A 150 -17.62 -6.19 9.70
C ASP A 150 -17.29 -5.01 10.63
N ILE A 151 -17.03 -3.82 10.07
CA ILE A 151 -16.65 -2.63 10.86
C ILE A 151 -17.87 -1.74 11.18
N GLY A 152 -18.93 -1.81 10.36
CA GLY A 152 -20.18 -1.08 10.60
C GLY A 152 -20.21 0.34 10.05
N LEU A 153 -19.30 0.71 9.11
CA LEU A 153 -19.39 1.99 8.42
C LEU A 153 -20.61 2.03 7.50
N THR A 154 -21.24 3.20 7.44
CA THR A 154 -22.40 3.44 6.58
C THR A 154 -22.02 4.09 5.25
N ASP A 155 -22.94 4.13 4.29
CA ASP A 155 -22.75 4.88 3.05
C ASP A 155 -22.52 6.37 3.29
N ALA A 156 -23.09 6.94 4.36
CA ALA A 156 -22.88 8.33 4.75
C ALA A 156 -21.43 8.57 5.20
N ASP A 157 -20.83 7.63 5.93
CA ASP A 157 -19.44 7.74 6.38
C ASP A 157 -18.47 7.67 5.18
N LEU A 158 -18.84 6.95 4.14
CA LEU A 158 -18.02 6.71 2.94
C LEU A 158 -18.33 7.70 1.79
N ALA A 159 -19.34 8.58 1.94
CA ALA A 159 -19.82 9.44 0.86
C ALA A 159 -18.79 10.48 0.39
N GLY A 160 -17.90 10.94 1.28
CA GLY A 160 -16.87 11.92 0.96
C GLY A 160 -15.65 11.37 0.22
N GLN A 161 -15.56 10.07 0.03
CA GLN A 161 -14.43 9.44 -0.67
C GLN A 161 -14.61 9.49 -2.19
N TYR A 162 -13.53 9.74 -2.93
CA TYR A 162 -13.55 9.61 -4.38
C TYR A 162 -13.81 8.18 -4.82
N GLN A 163 -14.60 7.99 -5.87
CA GLN A 163 -14.98 6.65 -6.33
C GLN A 163 -13.77 5.77 -6.65
N TYR A 164 -12.77 6.29 -7.36
CA TYR A 164 -11.58 5.51 -7.71
C TYR A 164 -10.81 5.00 -6.47
N THR A 165 -10.83 5.71 -5.35
CA THR A 165 -10.19 5.26 -4.11
C THR A 165 -10.97 4.13 -3.43
N LYS A 166 -12.29 4.10 -3.62
CA LYS A 166 -13.13 2.99 -3.18
C LYS A 166 -12.94 1.76 -4.07
N ASP A 167 -12.81 1.97 -5.38
CA ASP A 167 -12.65 0.87 -6.36
C ASP A 167 -11.35 0.09 -6.12
N ILE A 168 -10.24 0.78 -5.79
CA ILE A 168 -8.94 0.14 -5.50
C ILE A 168 -9.01 -0.84 -4.31
N VAL A 169 -9.86 -0.56 -3.33
CA VAL A 169 -10.03 -1.37 -2.12
C VAL A 169 -11.31 -2.19 -2.11
N SER A 170 -11.93 -2.40 -3.26
CA SER A 170 -13.16 -3.17 -3.39
C SER A 170 -12.95 -4.45 -4.21
N VAL A 171 -13.40 -5.58 -3.68
CA VAL A 171 -13.35 -6.89 -4.33
C VAL A 171 -14.71 -7.57 -4.16
N ASP A 172 -15.29 -8.10 -5.26
CA ASP A 172 -16.56 -8.82 -5.28
C ASP A 172 -17.73 -8.03 -4.62
N GLY A 173 -17.72 -6.70 -4.77
CA GLY A 173 -18.75 -5.81 -4.19
C GLY A 173 -18.55 -5.47 -2.72
N SER A 174 -17.48 -5.96 -2.09
CA SER A 174 -17.09 -5.68 -0.70
C SER A 174 -16.00 -4.61 -0.69
N GLN A 175 -16.23 -3.48 -0.01
CA GLN A 175 -15.20 -2.46 0.23
C GLN A 175 -14.43 -2.84 1.50
N ARG A 176 -13.11 -3.06 1.36
CA ARG A 176 -12.26 -3.60 2.43
C ARG A 176 -11.18 -2.62 2.90
N GLY A 177 -11.41 -1.37 2.70
CA GLY A 177 -10.53 -0.30 3.15
C GLY A 177 -11.13 1.06 2.90
N THR A 178 -10.48 2.07 3.46
CA THR A 178 -10.80 3.48 3.26
C THR A 178 -9.54 4.23 2.87
N THR A 179 -9.69 5.39 2.25
CA THR A 179 -8.54 6.23 1.90
C THR A 179 -8.38 7.38 2.86
N TRP A 180 -7.16 7.74 3.17
CA TRP A 180 -6.80 8.96 3.89
C TRP A 180 -6.09 9.98 3.00
N GLN A 181 -5.70 9.58 1.78
CA GLN A 181 -5.09 10.42 0.75
C GLN A 181 -5.75 10.18 -0.60
N ALA A 182 -5.93 11.25 -1.37
CA ALA A 182 -6.14 11.20 -2.80
C ALA A 182 -4.87 11.75 -3.46
N THR A 183 -4.20 10.93 -4.27
CA THR A 183 -2.91 11.28 -4.87
C THR A 183 -3.06 11.35 -6.39
N PRO A 184 -3.57 12.48 -6.95
CA PRO A 184 -3.68 12.64 -8.38
C PRO A 184 -2.30 12.71 -9.02
N GLY A 185 -2.13 12.06 -10.18
CA GLY A 185 -0.93 12.21 -11.01
C GLY A 185 -0.92 13.59 -11.68
N LEU A 186 0.19 14.30 -11.53
CA LEU A 186 0.42 15.59 -12.18
C LEU A 186 1.83 15.62 -12.76
N PHE A 187 2.00 16.31 -13.87
CA PHE A 187 3.32 16.65 -14.36
C PHE A 187 3.83 17.91 -13.66
N ALA A 188 4.87 17.76 -12.84
CA ALA A 188 5.56 18.87 -12.22
C ALA A 188 6.82 19.22 -13.03
N TYR A 189 7.12 20.53 -13.19
CA TYR A 189 8.29 20.98 -13.90
C TYR A 189 9.01 22.11 -13.16
N ARG A 190 10.32 22.22 -13.35
CA ARG A 190 11.12 23.32 -12.84
C ARG A 190 10.93 24.55 -13.74
N ARG A 191 10.32 25.59 -13.19
CA ARG A 191 9.98 26.82 -13.93
C ARG A 191 11.20 27.47 -14.59
N SER A 192 12.37 27.47 -13.91
CA SER A 192 13.60 28.01 -14.47
C SER A 192 14.07 27.26 -15.72
N ILE A 193 13.94 25.92 -15.72
CA ILE A 193 14.29 25.08 -16.88
C ILE A 193 13.28 25.29 -18.01
N ALA A 194 11.97 25.33 -17.70
CA ALA A 194 10.95 25.61 -18.70
C ALA A 194 11.20 26.95 -19.39
N LYS A 195 11.51 28.00 -18.63
CA LYS A 195 11.83 29.32 -19.19
C LYS A 195 13.05 29.30 -20.11
N GLU A 196 14.07 28.53 -19.73
CA GLU A 196 15.28 28.40 -20.56
C GLU A 196 15.03 27.55 -21.81
N VAL A 197 14.29 26.45 -21.70
CA VAL A 197 14.08 25.51 -22.80
C VAL A 197 12.99 25.99 -23.74
N LEU A 198 11.86 26.48 -23.21
CA LEU A 198 10.65 26.84 -23.96
C LEU A 198 10.46 28.35 -24.16
N GLY A 199 11.25 29.18 -23.44
CA GLY A 199 11.09 30.63 -23.45
C GLY A 199 9.99 31.15 -22.50
N THR A 200 9.25 30.24 -21.84
CA THR A 200 8.16 30.56 -20.94
C THR A 200 8.19 29.69 -19.70
N ASP A 201 7.66 30.18 -18.59
CA ASP A 201 7.40 29.44 -17.36
C ASP A 201 5.92 29.52 -16.92
N ASP A 202 5.07 30.09 -17.80
CA ASP A 202 3.62 30.10 -17.57
C ASP A 202 3.03 28.67 -17.73
N PRO A 203 2.27 28.15 -16.75
CA PRO A 203 1.75 26.80 -16.82
C PRO A 203 0.86 26.52 -18.03
N THR A 204 0.07 27.49 -18.48
CA THR A 204 -0.82 27.37 -19.65
C THR A 204 -0.04 27.22 -20.93
N GLU A 205 0.99 28.07 -21.10
CA GLU A 205 1.88 28.03 -22.27
C GLU A 205 2.72 26.73 -22.25
N VAL A 206 3.30 26.36 -21.10
CA VAL A 206 4.03 25.08 -20.94
C VAL A 206 3.15 23.90 -21.29
N GLN A 207 1.87 23.88 -20.83
CA GLN A 207 0.92 22.82 -21.19
C GLN A 207 0.73 22.70 -22.70
N SER A 208 0.74 23.79 -23.45
CA SER A 208 0.61 23.76 -24.91
C SER A 208 1.79 23.08 -25.63
N HIS A 209 2.97 23.13 -25.00
CA HIS A 209 4.18 22.44 -25.47
C HIS A 209 4.22 20.95 -25.06
N LEU A 210 3.35 20.52 -24.15
CA LEU A 210 3.32 19.17 -23.58
C LEU A 210 1.96 18.48 -23.80
N SER A 211 1.18 18.92 -24.80
CA SER A 211 -0.20 18.51 -24.99
C SER A 211 -0.38 17.05 -25.46
N ASP A 212 0.65 16.49 -26.02
CA ASP A 212 0.70 15.12 -26.54
C ASP A 212 2.13 14.57 -26.46
N TRP A 213 2.29 13.26 -26.71
CA TRP A 213 3.59 12.59 -26.59
C TRP A 213 4.59 13.03 -27.67
N ASP A 214 4.15 13.43 -28.85
CA ASP A 214 5.07 13.91 -29.89
C ASP A 214 5.71 15.22 -29.47
N LYS A 215 4.92 16.16 -28.98
CA LYS A 215 5.44 17.41 -28.42
C LYS A 215 6.28 17.20 -27.16
N PHE A 216 5.87 16.29 -26.30
CA PHE A 216 6.65 15.92 -25.12
C PHE A 216 8.04 15.40 -25.52
N ASN A 217 8.13 14.57 -26.56
CA ASN A 217 9.40 14.07 -27.11
C ASN A 217 10.25 15.20 -27.74
N GLU A 218 9.61 16.15 -28.44
CA GLU A 218 10.31 17.34 -28.97
C GLU A 218 10.92 18.17 -27.84
N VAL A 219 10.17 18.42 -26.77
CA VAL A 219 10.67 19.14 -25.60
C VAL A 219 11.79 18.38 -24.90
N ALA A 220 11.69 17.04 -24.82
CA ALA A 220 12.77 16.21 -24.29
C ALA A 220 14.09 16.39 -25.05
N ALA A 221 14.02 16.45 -26.38
CA ALA A 221 15.19 16.71 -27.21
C ALA A 221 15.76 18.13 -27.01
N GLN A 222 14.88 19.15 -26.89
CA GLN A 222 15.30 20.54 -26.62
C GLN A 222 15.95 20.67 -25.24
N ALA A 223 15.38 20.02 -24.21
CA ALA A 223 15.94 20.01 -22.86
C ALA A 223 17.32 19.34 -22.84
N TYR A 224 17.44 18.20 -23.50
CA TYR A 224 18.72 17.48 -23.59
C TYR A 224 19.80 18.31 -24.30
N ALA A 225 19.47 19.03 -25.38
CA ALA A 225 20.41 19.90 -26.09
C ALA A 225 20.95 21.04 -25.18
N LYS A 226 20.25 21.37 -24.11
CA LYS A 226 20.65 22.36 -23.09
C LYS A 226 21.24 21.73 -21.82
N GLY A 227 21.48 20.42 -21.82
CA GLY A 227 22.08 19.70 -20.71
C GLY A 227 21.10 19.25 -19.63
N TYR A 228 19.80 19.35 -19.85
CA TYR A 228 18.76 18.89 -18.92
C TYR A 228 18.20 17.52 -19.30
N LYS A 229 17.59 16.87 -18.32
CA LYS A 229 16.82 15.64 -18.50
C LYS A 229 15.33 15.94 -18.45
N MET A 230 14.56 15.26 -19.29
CA MET A 230 13.10 15.41 -19.32
C MET A 230 12.43 14.69 -18.17
N LEU A 231 12.93 13.51 -17.81
CA LEU A 231 12.44 12.66 -16.72
C LEU A 231 13.58 12.32 -15.77
N SER A 232 13.25 12.13 -14.48
CA SER A 232 14.22 11.71 -13.46
C SER A 232 14.64 10.25 -13.62
N GLY A 233 13.72 9.36 -13.99
CA GLY A 233 14.01 7.95 -14.05
C GLY A 233 13.15 7.17 -15.05
N PHE A 234 13.21 5.85 -14.91
CA PHE A 234 12.49 4.91 -15.78
C PHE A 234 10.99 4.92 -15.55
N ASP A 235 10.55 5.18 -14.32
CA ASP A 235 9.19 4.95 -13.86
C ASP A 235 8.30 6.19 -13.95
N ASP A 236 8.87 7.38 -14.19
CA ASP A 236 8.15 8.65 -14.08
C ASP A 236 6.94 8.78 -15.02
N ALA A 237 7.02 8.21 -16.22
CA ALA A 237 5.92 8.21 -17.17
C ALA A 237 4.97 7.01 -17.02
N TYR A 238 5.30 6.00 -16.21
CA TYR A 238 4.58 4.72 -16.16
C TYR A 238 3.08 4.90 -15.91
N ARG A 239 2.70 5.73 -14.93
CA ARG A 239 1.29 5.91 -14.53
C ARG A 239 0.42 6.49 -15.63
N THR A 240 0.96 7.32 -16.51
CA THR A 240 0.21 7.87 -17.64
C THR A 240 -0.17 6.80 -18.65
N PHE A 241 0.59 5.72 -18.73
CA PHE A 241 0.29 4.57 -19.59
C PHE A 241 -0.53 3.51 -18.85
N SER A 242 -0.12 3.14 -17.62
CA SER A 242 -0.74 2.06 -16.87
C SER A 242 -2.18 2.36 -16.41
N ASN A 243 -2.52 3.63 -16.22
CA ASN A 243 -3.88 4.04 -15.89
C ASN A 243 -4.84 4.06 -17.10
N ASN A 244 -4.32 3.82 -18.31
CA ASN A 244 -5.09 3.78 -19.56
C ASN A 244 -5.03 2.40 -20.23
N VAL A 245 -4.99 1.33 -19.44
CA VAL A 245 -5.07 -0.05 -19.92
C VAL A 245 -6.52 -0.53 -19.95
N ASP A 246 -6.86 -1.30 -20.97
CA ASP A 246 -8.22 -1.81 -21.20
C ASP A 246 -8.43 -3.22 -20.59
N ALA A 247 -7.37 -3.90 -20.23
CA ALA A 247 -7.42 -5.28 -19.78
C ALA A 247 -6.51 -5.53 -18.57
N PRO A 248 -6.88 -6.47 -17.68
CA PRO A 248 -5.99 -6.89 -16.59
C PRO A 248 -4.77 -7.63 -17.15
N TRP A 249 -3.67 -7.62 -16.36
CA TRP A 249 -2.43 -8.31 -16.69
C TRP A 249 -2.58 -9.84 -16.86
N VAL A 250 -3.62 -10.42 -16.28
CA VAL A 250 -3.84 -11.87 -16.31
C VAL A 250 -5.28 -12.17 -16.73
N ASP A 251 -5.42 -13.07 -17.71
CA ASP A 251 -6.69 -13.65 -18.14
C ASP A 251 -6.61 -15.17 -17.97
N GLY A 252 -7.29 -15.67 -16.95
CA GLY A 252 -7.16 -17.05 -16.51
C GLY A 252 -5.73 -17.36 -16.00
N THR A 253 -4.95 -18.05 -16.80
CA THR A 253 -3.52 -18.38 -16.52
C THR A 253 -2.57 -17.71 -17.51
N THR A 254 -3.08 -16.86 -18.40
CA THR A 254 -2.30 -16.23 -19.46
C THR A 254 -1.96 -14.79 -19.08
N VAL A 255 -0.66 -14.46 -19.11
CA VAL A 255 -0.21 -13.06 -18.96
C VAL A 255 -0.51 -12.29 -20.24
N LYS A 256 -1.15 -11.16 -20.11
CA LYS A 256 -1.43 -10.21 -21.20
C LYS A 256 -0.73 -8.89 -20.93
N VAL A 257 0.02 -8.43 -21.90
CA VAL A 257 0.65 -7.11 -21.85
C VAL A 257 -0.18 -6.17 -22.72
N ASP A 258 -0.79 -5.17 -22.10
CA ASP A 258 -1.57 -4.18 -22.82
C ASP A 258 -0.68 -3.36 -23.78
N PRO A 259 -1.16 -2.98 -25.00
CA PRO A 259 -0.40 -2.16 -25.92
C PRO A 259 0.09 -0.81 -25.33
N ASN A 260 -0.63 -0.21 -24.38
CA ASN A 260 -0.19 1.00 -23.71
C ASN A 260 1.01 0.76 -22.80
N ILE A 261 1.10 -0.41 -22.17
CA ILE A 261 2.30 -0.80 -21.43
C ILE A 261 3.51 -0.96 -22.37
N MET A 262 3.31 -1.54 -23.55
CA MET A 262 4.39 -1.63 -24.55
C MET A 262 4.83 -0.25 -25.04
N LYS A 263 3.93 0.71 -25.22
CA LYS A 263 4.31 2.11 -25.54
C LYS A 263 5.19 2.73 -24.46
N TRP A 264 4.90 2.47 -23.18
CA TRP A 264 5.78 2.91 -22.10
C TRP A 264 7.17 2.26 -22.16
N VAL A 265 7.23 0.96 -22.43
CA VAL A 265 8.50 0.23 -22.59
C VAL A 265 9.34 0.85 -23.72
N ASP A 266 8.71 1.09 -24.88
CA ASP A 266 9.38 1.66 -26.05
C ASP A 266 9.86 3.09 -25.77
N GLN A 267 9.03 3.93 -25.15
CA GLN A 267 9.40 5.30 -24.77
C GLN A 267 10.54 5.31 -23.76
N THR A 268 10.45 4.47 -22.71
CA THR A 268 11.48 4.41 -21.68
C THR A 268 12.83 3.95 -22.26
N LYS A 269 12.79 2.97 -23.16
CA LYS A 269 13.99 2.54 -23.89
C LYS A 269 14.57 3.69 -24.73
N GLU A 270 13.74 4.37 -25.51
CA GLU A 270 14.16 5.51 -26.34
C GLU A 270 14.79 6.61 -25.48
N TYR A 271 14.16 6.96 -24.35
CA TYR A 271 14.65 8.01 -23.44
C TYR A 271 15.97 7.63 -22.79
N THR A 272 16.13 6.35 -22.47
CA THR A 272 17.38 5.80 -21.92
C THR A 272 18.50 5.86 -22.94
N ASP A 273 18.22 5.43 -24.18
CA ASP A 273 19.20 5.42 -25.28
C ASP A 273 19.62 6.84 -25.68
N LYS A 274 18.67 7.78 -25.76
CA LYS A 274 18.91 9.19 -26.09
C LYS A 274 19.41 10.02 -24.90
N GLY A 275 19.39 9.49 -23.69
CA GLY A 275 19.84 10.17 -22.48
C GLY A 275 18.87 11.25 -21.97
N TYR A 276 17.58 11.09 -22.21
CA TYR A 276 16.53 12.02 -21.77
C TYR A 276 16.06 11.76 -20.33
N ASN A 277 16.53 10.69 -19.69
CA ASN A 277 16.34 10.40 -18.28
C ASN A 277 17.68 10.17 -17.55
N ASN A 278 17.68 10.12 -16.22
CA ASN A 278 18.88 9.88 -15.41
C ASN A 278 19.20 8.38 -15.21
N LYS A 279 18.45 7.47 -15.81
CA LYS A 279 18.63 6.02 -15.66
C LYS A 279 18.52 5.53 -14.21
N SER A 280 17.72 6.20 -13.41
CA SER A 280 17.42 5.84 -12.03
C SER A 280 16.05 5.17 -11.92
N SER A 281 15.89 4.34 -10.92
CA SER A 281 14.58 3.83 -10.53
C SER A 281 13.90 4.77 -9.53
N LEU A 282 12.59 4.64 -9.39
CA LEU A 282 11.81 5.38 -8.41
C LEU A 282 12.38 5.16 -7.01
N TRP A 283 12.55 6.26 -6.26
CA TRP A 283 13.12 6.30 -4.90
C TRP A 283 14.64 6.04 -4.80
N ASP A 284 15.35 5.85 -5.90
CA ASP A 284 16.81 5.89 -5.86
C ASP A 284 17.31 7.27 -5.40
N SER A 285 18.48 7.31 -4.78
CA SER A 285 19.08 8.57 -4.30
C SER A 285 19.29 9.60 -5.40
N GLN A 286 19.49 9.16 -6.65
CA GLN A 286 19.67 10.02 -7.82
C GLN A 286 18.34 10.42 -8.49
N TRP A 287 17.24 9.77 -8.12
CA TRP A 287 15.93 10.08 -8.70
C TRP A 287 15.43 11.47 -8.26
N ALA A 288 15.69 11.86 -7.01
CA ALA A 288 15.28 13.15 -6.43
C ALA A 288 16.34 14.26 -6.57
N ALA A 289 17.48 13.97 -7.20
CA ALA A 289 18.63 14.89 -7.28
C ALA A 289 18.45 16.02 -8.35
#